data_6dcce23101938f248b0bf2445e7e7f28
#
_entry.id   6dcce23101938f248b0bf2445e7e7f28
#
_cell.length_a   1.000
_cell.length_b   1.000
_cell.length_c   1.000
_cell.angle_alpha   90.00
_cell.angle_beta   90.00
_cell.angle_gamma   90.00
#
_symmetry.space_group_name_H-M   'P 1'
#
loop_
_entity.id
_entity.type
_entity.pdbx_description
1 polymer ?
#
loop_
_entity_poly.entity_id
_entity_poly.type
_entity_poly.pdbx_seq_one_letter_code
_entity_poly.pdbx_strand_id
1 'polypeptide(L)'
;MKRILLITMIACITAVSSMAQTKSYRGFVEGGYGAFVGSKTGSVLSLSTSHGKMFGPVFVGGGIGIEQAWVKNESYIENYVSIGLFDGWRGVKTFKGINVPVFANIKGIWENKKISPTFDVKAGFNLGMAWGLLGEAGAGCRFDLGKTALSATAFIKGAYEEESLVSDDSKYVEGWFTSLGLKVAWEF
;
A
#
# COMPACT_ATOMS: atom_id res chain seq x y z
N MET A 1 23.13 11.48 -8.98
CA MET A 1 21.82 10.95 -8.58
C MET A 1 21.72 10.65 -7.08
N LYS A 2 22.61 9.85 -6.45
CA LYS A 2 22.55 9.50 -5.02
C LYS A 2 22.52 10.72 -4.07
N ARG A 3 23.27 11.80 -4.37
CA ARG A 3 23.32 13.03 -3.56
C ARG A 3 22.00 13.83 -3.61
N ILE A 4 21.35 13.88 -4.77
CA ILE A 4 20.07 14.57 -4.94
C ILE A 4 18.98 13.83 -4.13
N LEU A 5 18.94 12.51 -4.20
CA LEU A 5 18.01 11.67 -3.43
C LEU A 5 18.17 11.90 -1.92
N LEU A 6 19.42 11.96 -1.43
CA LEU A 6 19.72 12.23 -0.01
C LEU A 6 19.26 13.63 0.42
N ILE A 7 19.51 14.66 -0.38
CA ILE A 7 19.07 16.03 -0.11
C ILE A 7 17.55 16.13 -0.09
N THR A 8 16.87 15.50 -1.05
CA THR A 8 15.41 15.48 -1.10
C THR A 8 14.83 14.75 0.11
N MET A 9 15.44 13.65 0.53
CA MET A 9 15.01 12.90 1.71
C MET A 9 15.20 13.72 3.00
N ILE A 10 16.33 14.42 3.16
CA ILE A 10 16.58 15.32 4.29
C ILE A 10 15.60 16.50 4.28
N ALA A 11 15.34 17.10 3.12
CA ALA A 11 14.37 18.19 2.99
C ALA A 11 12.94 17.75 3.34
N CYS A 12 12.54 16.55 2.95
CA CYS A 12 11.24 15.97 3.35
C CYS A 12 11.17 15.74 4.87
N ILE A 13 12.23 15.22 5.50
CA ILE A 13 12.28 14.98 6.95
C ILE A 13 12.21 16.31 7.72
N THR A 14 12.93 17.35 7.28
CA THR A 14 12.88 18.67 7.93
C THR A 14 11.54 19.36 7.74
N ALA A 15 10.91 19.26 6.59
CA ALA A 15 9.56 19.78 6.35
C ALA A 15 8.52 19.13 7.26
N VAL A 16 8.57 17.81 7.43
CA VAL A 16 7.70 17.06 8.35
C VAL A 16 7.92 17.52 9.81
N SER A 17 9.18 17.69 10.22
CA SER A 17 9.50 18.14 11.60
C SER A 17 8.98 19.54 11.91
N SER A 18 8.96 20.47 10.94
CA SER A 18 8.41 21.82 11.14
C SER A 18 6.87 21.83 11.25
N MET A 19 6.19 20.88 10.63
CA MET A 19 4.73 20.73 10.74
C MET A 19 4.27 20.14 12.07
N ALA A 20 5.12 19.35 12.74
CA ALA A 20 4.82 18.69 14.01
C ALA A 20 4.61 19.67 15.19
N GLN A 21 4.97 20.93 15.04
CA GLN A 21 4.81 21.96 16.08
C GLN A 21 3.41 22.60 16.14
N THR A 22 2.53 22.26 15.21
CA THR A 22 1.16 22.79 15.20
C THR A 22 0.20 21.82 15.88
N LYS A 23 -0.72 22.33 16.71
CA LYS A 23 -1.75 21.50 17.40
C LYS A 23 -2.63 20.67 16.46
N SER A 24 -2.65 20.98 15.18
CA SER A 24 -3.41 20.26 14.15
C SER A 24 -2.61 19.19 13.41
N TYR A 25 -1.33 19.05 13.69
CA TYR A 25 -0.51 18.02 13.05
C TYR A 25 -0.85 16.62 13.59
N ARG A 26 -0.87 15.64 12.69
CA ARG A 26 -0.99 14.21 13.02
C ARG A 26 -0.06 13.40 12.14
N GLY A 27 0.47 12.34 12.72
CA GLY A 27 1.24 11.32 12.02
C GLY A 27 0.65 9.93 12.28
N PHE A 28 0.79 9.05 11.30
CA PHE A 28 0.35 7.66 11.38
C PHE A 28 1.46 6.75 10.89
N VAL A 29 1.67 5.64 11.60
CA VAL A 29 2.41 4.48 11.11
C VAL A 29 1.44 3.33 10.99
N GLU A 30 1.36 2.71 9.81
CA GLU A 30 0.37 1.70 9.47
C GLU A 30 1.03 0.43 8.99
N GLY A 31 0.63 -0.71 9.55
CA GLY A 31 0.97 -2.04 9.07
C GLY A 31 -0.27 -2.76 8.58
N GLY A 32 -0.23 -3.38 7.40
CA GLY A 32 -1.37 -4.04 6.82
C GLY A 32 -1.02 -5.35 6.12
N TYR A 33 -2.01 -6.25 6.08
CA TYR A 33 -1.94 -7.49 5.31
C TYR A 33 -3.22 -7.63 4.50
N GLY A 34 -3.08 -7.94 3.21
CA GLY A 34 -4.19 -8.15 2.30
C GLY A 34 -4.00 -9.39 1.43
N ALA A 35 -5.11 -9.96 0.99
CA ALA A 35 -5.15 -11.01 0.00
C ALA A 35 -5.67 -10.45 -1.33
N PHE A 36 -5.07 -10.85 -2.45
CA PHE A 36 -5.58 -10.52 -3.77
C PHE A 36 -6.89 -11.25 -4.03
N VAL A 37 -7.83 -10.56 -4.68
CA VAL A 37 -9.14 -11.10 -5.04
C VAL A 37 -9.38 -10.92 -6.55
N GLY A 38 -10.12 -11.85 -7.15
CA GLY A 38 -10.40 -11.86 -8.59
C GLY A 38 -9.53 -12.86 -9.35
N SER A 39 -8.99 -12.44 -10.50
CA SER A 39 -8.22 -13.32 -11.41
C SER A 39 -6.79 -13.62 -10.92
N LYS A 40 -6.32 -12.94 -9.90
CA LYS A 40 -4.98 -13.10 -9.32
C LYS A 40 -5.08 -13.63 -7.91
N THR A 41 -4.26 -14.61 -7.57
CA THR A 41 -4.17 -15.18 -6.22
C THR A 41 -2.86 -14.76 -5.59
N GLY A 42 -2.89 -14.41 -4.30
CA GLY A 42 -1.68 -14.00 -3.60
C GLY A 42 -1.98 -13.11 -2.41
N SER A 43 -0.93 -12.46 -1.90
CA SER A 43 -1.04 -11.59 -0.73
C SER A 43 -0.08 -10.42 -0.81
N VAL A 44 -0.36 -9.39 -0.02
CA VAL A 44 0.47 -8.20 0.14
C VAL A 44 0.64 -7.87 1.62
N LEU A 45 1.86 -7.63 2.04
CA LEU A 45 2.21 -7.06 3.33
C LEU A 45 2.65 -5.61 3.10
N SER A 46 2.11 -4.68 3.86
CA SER A 46 2.39 -3.25 3.73
C SER A 46 2.84 -2.64 5.05
N LEU A 47 3.77 -1.71 4.96
CA LEU A 47 4.15 -0.80 6.03
C LEU A 47 4.22 0.60 5.45
N SER A 48 3.52 1.56 6.05
CA SER A 48 3.48 2.93 5.55
C SER A 48 3.45 3.95 6.67
N THR A 49 3.82 5.17 6.34
CA THR A 49 3.65 6.33 7.21
C THR A 49 2.94 7.43 6.45
N SER A 50 2.10 8.18 7.15
CA SER A 50 1.44 9.37 6.60
C SER A 50 1.48 10.50 7.60
N HIS A 51 1.63 11.71 7.08
CA HIS A 51 1.79 12.94 7.85
C HIS A 51 0.91 14.05 7.25
N GLY A 52 0.28 14.84 8.09
CA GLY A 52 -0.62 15.89 7.62
C GLY A 52 -1.24 16.72 8.72
N LYS A 53 -2.37 17.34 8.39
CA LYS A 53 -3.10 18.23 9.30
C LYS A 53 -4.54 17.77 9.48
N MET A 54 -5.06 18.08 10.68
CA MET A 54 -6.48 17.95 11.01
C MET A 54 -7.24 19.21 10.62
N PHE A 55 -8.37 19.01 9.97
CA PHE A 55 -9.37 20.03 9.65
C PHE A 55 -10.70 19.59 10.29
N GLY A 56 -10.89 19.94 11.57
CA GLY A 56 -11.96 19.37 12.36
C GLY A 56 -11.79 17.84 12.48
N PRO A 57 -12.79 17.02 12.13
CA PRO A 57 -12.72 15.57 12.21
C PRO A 57 -12.01 14.92 10.99
N VAL A 58 -11.49 15.73 10.06
CA VAL A 58 -10.87 15.22 8.83
C VAL A 58 -9.37 15.48 8.83
N PHE A 59 -8.59 14.41 8.73
CA PHE A 59 -7.17 14.45 8.44
C PHE A 59 -6.95 14.52 6.94
N VAL A 60 -6.02 15.38 6.52
CA VAL A 60 -5.53 15.45 5.14
C VAL A 60 -4.01 15.46 5.18
N GLY A 61 -3.39 14.53 4.46
CA GLY A 61 -1.95 14.39 4.45
C GLY A 61 -1.41 13.64 3.26
N GLY A 62 -0.12 13.39 3.30
CA GLY A 62 0.59 12.56 2.33
C GLY A 62 1.38 11.48 3.05
N GLY A 63 1.71 10.41 2.33
CA GLY A 63 2.41 9.28 2.90
C GLY A 63 3.27 8.54 1.89
N ILE A 64 4.12 7.69 2.44
CA ILE A 64 4.98 6.78 1.71
C ILE A 64 5.02 5.44 2.44
N GLY A 65 5.23 4.36 1.71
CA GLY A 65 5.30 3.03 2.30
C GLY A 65 6.24 2.09 1.57
N ILE A 66 6.27 0.87 2.07
CA ILE A 66 6.90 -0.28 1.43
C ILE A 66 5.86 -1.40 1.43
N GLU A 67 5.72 -2.07 0.32
CA GLU A 67 4.84 -3.21 0.15
C GLU A 67 5.61 -4.38 -0.44
N GLN A 68 5.46 -5.53 0.20
CA GLN A 68 5.91 -6.80 -0.35
C GLN A 68 4.71 -7.56 -0.88
N ALA A 69 4.67 -7.80 -2.17
CA ALA A 69 3.64 -8.60 -2.81
C ALA A 69 4.14 -10.02 -3.14
N TRP A 70 3.24 -10.98 -3.02
CA TRP A 70 3.41 -12.38 -3.47
C TRP A 70 2.22 -12.70 -4.37
N VAL A 71 2.46 -12.81 -5.67
CA VAL A 71 1.42 -13.08 -6.68
C VAL A 71 1.64 -14.46 -7.27
N LYS A 72 0.62 -15.30 -7.23
CA LYS A 72 0.59 -16.57 -7.93
C LYS A 72 -0.07 -16.37 -9.29
N ASN A 73 0.61 -16.70 -10.35
CA ASN A 73 0.05 -16.67 -11.70
C ASN A 73 -0.19 -18.11 -12.15
N GLU A 74 -1.46 -18.50 -12.29
CA GLU A 74 -1.86 -19.83 -12.73
C GLU A 74 -1.83 -19.98 -14.26
N SER A 75 -1.58 -18.89 -14.99
CA SER A 75 -1.67 -18.86 -16.46
C SER A 75 -0.32 -19.05 -17.16
N TYR A 76 0.72 -19.51 -16.47
CA TYR A 76 2.01 -19.76 -17.11
C TYR A 76 2.01 -21.14 -17.75
N ILE A 77 1.61 -21.21 -19.04
CA ILE A 77 1.91 -22.35 -19.89
C ILE A 77 3.34 -22.10 -20.44
N GLU A 78 4.33 -22.71 -19.85
CA GLU A 78 5.62 -22.86 -20.49
C GLU A 78 5.38 -23.70 -21.76
N ASN A 79 5.55 -23.10 -22.95
CA ASN A 79 5.57 -23.83 -24.20
C ASN A 79 6.84 -24.69 -24.25
N TYR A 80 6.81 -25.83 -23.59
CA TYR A 80 7.76 -26.89 -23.92
C TYR A 80 7.33 -27.50 -25.26
N VAL A 81 8.26 -27.54 -26.18
CA VAL A 81 8.13 -28.30 -27.42
C VAL A 81 7.74 -29.72 -27.04
N SER A 82 6.51 -30.06 -27.29
CA SER A 82 5.96 -31.39 -27.06
C SER A 82 6.61 -32.35 -28.06
N ILE A 83 7.58 -33.10 -27.59
CA ILE A 83 7.89 -34.41 -28.21
C ILE A 83 6.90 -35.39 -27.60
N GLY A 84 5.72 -35.34 -28.07
CA GLY A 84 4.63 -36.30 -28.21
C GLY A 84 4.42 -37.41 -27.16
N LEU A 85 4.63 -37.25 -25.85
CA LEU A 85 4.32 -38.32 -24.89
C LEU A 85 3.98 -37.89 -23.44
N PHE A 86 4.03 -36.60 -23.08
CA PHE A 86 3.63 -36.20 -21.73
C PHE A 86 2.81 -34.90 -21.75
N ASP A 87 1.60 -34.96 -21.17
CA ASP A 87 0.75 -33.84 -20.89
C ASP A 87 1.48 -32.77 -20.07
N GLY A 88 1.33 -31.51 -20.49
CA GLY A 88 2.03 -30.36 -19.93
C GLY A 88 1.79 -30.20 -18.42
N TRP A 89 2.87 -30.12 -17.66
CA TRP A 89 2.82 -29.74 -16.24
C TRP A 89 2.41 -28.27 -16.13
N ARG A 90 1.30 -28.00 -15.49
CA ARG A 90 0.92 -26.64 -15.07
C ARG A 90 1.77 -26.24 -13.88
N GLY A 91 2.79 -25.43 -14.10
CA GLY A 91 3.60 -24.86 -13.03
C GLY A 91 2.95 -23.58 -12.46
N VAL A 92 2.70 -23.53 -11.16
CA VAL A 92 2.34 -22.28 -10.48
C VAL A 92 3.62 -21.52 -10.18
N LYS A 93 3.89 -20.41 -10.87
CA LYS A 93 5.03 -19.54 -10.58
C LYS A 93 4.58 -18.45 -9.61
N THR A 94 5.28 -18.31 -8.49
CA THR A 94 5.04 -17.22 -7.53
C THR A 94 6.02 -16.08 -7.83
N PHE A 95 5.48 -14.91 -8.11
CA PHE A 95 6.25 -13.68 -8.25
C PHE A 95 6.32 -12.96 -6.91
N LYS A 96 7.50 -12.46 -6.57
CA LYS A 96 7.73 -11.65 -5.37
C LYS A 96 8.24 -10.30 -5.79
N GLY A 97 7.69 -9.24 -5.22
CA GLY A 97 8.13 -7.91 -5.53
C GLY A 97 7.92 -6.90 -4.43
N ILE A 98 8.74 -5.87 -4.47
CA ILE A 98 8.68 -4.74 -3.56
C ILE A 98 8.18 -3.53 -4.34
N ASN A 99 7.15 -2.88 -3.80
CA ASN A 99 6.62 -1.61 -4.26
C ASN A 99 6.80 -0.54 -3.19
N VAL A 100 6.93 0.69 -3.64
CA VAL A 100 7.00 1.88 -2.79
C VAL A 100 5.81 2.76 -3.13
N PRO A 101 4.67 2.63 -2.43
CA PRO A 101 3.53 3.51 -2.60
C PRO A 101 3.83 4.92 -2.09
N VAL A 102 3.48 5.92 -2.89
CA VAL A 102 3.45 7.33 -2.52
C VAL A 102 2.03 7.82 -2.73
N PHE A 103 1.41 8.40 -1.70
CA PHE A 103 -0.03 8.67 -1.73
C PHE A 103 -0.43 9.92 -0.95
N ALA A 104 -1.54 10.53 -1.38
CA ALA A 104 -2.34 11.41 -0.55
C ALA A 104 -3.28 10.57 0.32
N ASN A 105 -3.55 11.02 1.54
CA ASN A 105 -4.37 10.32 2.51
C ASN A 105 -5.40 11.26 3.13
N ILE A 106 -6.66 10.83 3.15
CA ILE A 106 -7.76 11.50 3.84
C ILE A 106 -8.35 10.50 4.83
N LYS A 107 -8.42 10.89 6.12
CA LYS A 107 -9.04 10.08 7.18
C LYS A 107 -10.14 10.85 7.89
N GLY A 108 -11.25 10.17 8.18
CA GLY A 108 -12.25 10.65 9.13
C GLY A 108 -11.92 10.15 10.53
N ILE A 109 -11.79 11.07 11.49
CA ILE A 109 -11.40 10.81 12.87
C ILE A 109 -12.36 11.54 13.81
N TRP A 110 -13.16 10.78 14.55
CA TRP A 110 -14.06 11.35 15.54
C TRP A 110 -13.49 11.14 16.94
N GLU A 111 -12.96 12.20 17.55
CA GLU A 111 -12.20 12.13 18.82
C GLU A 111 -13.08 12.09 20.10
N ASN A 112 -14.41 12.11 19.95
CA ASN A 112 -15.32 12.33 21.10
C ASN A 112 -15.55 11.10 21.98
N LYS A 113 -14.97 9.94 21.67
CA LYS A 113 -15.19 8.67 22.41
C LYS A 113 -13.91 7.85 22.46
N LYS A 114 -13.80 7.03 23.52
CA LYS A 114 -12.69 6.04 23.65
C LYS A 114 -12.60 5.09 22.46
N ILE A 115 -13.74 4.75 21.87
CA ILE A 115 -13.84 3.96 20.64
C ILE A 115 -14.71 4.74 19.68
N SER A 116 -14.19 5.02 18.50
CA SER A 116 -14.89 5.80 17.47
C SER A 116 -14.71 5.15 16.09
N PRO A 117 -15.71 5.29 15.22
CA PRO A 117 -15.53 4.85 13.83
C PRO A 117 -14.45 5.68 13.15
N THR A 118 -13.76 5.08 12.20
CA THR A 118 -12.81 5.77 11.33
C THR A 118 -12.96 5.26 9.92
N PHE A 119 -12.70 6.13 8.97
CA PHE A 119 -12.51 5.72 7.58
C PHE A 119 -11.23 6.35 7.05
N ASP A 120 -10.64 5.75 6.03
CA ASP A 120 -9.56 6.37 5.29
C ASP A 120 -9.65 6.08 3.79
N VAL A 121 -9.13 7.04 3.02
CA VAL A 121 -9.01 6.94 1.58
C VAL A 121 -7.61 7.38 1.19
N LYS A 122 -6.93 6.56 0.42
CA LYS A 122 -5.62 6.87 -0.15
C LYS A 122 -5.69 6.82 -1.67
N ALA A 123 -5.01 7.76 -2.31
CA ALA A 123 -4.85 7.80 -3.76
C ALA A 123 -3.42 8.21 -4.09
N GLY A 124 -2.79 7.54 -5.05
CA GLY A 124 -1.40 7.80 -5.37
C GLY A 124 -0.84 6.88 -6.43
N PHE A 125 0.46 6.62 -6.31
CA PHE A 125 1.22 5.82 -7.27
C PHE A 125 2.08 4.79 -6.54
N ASN A 126 2.18 3.60 -7.12
CA ASN A 126 3.20 2.63 -6.78
C ASN A 126 4.46 2.90 -7.61
N LEU A 127 5.61 2.90 -6.94
CA LEU A 127 6.94 2.97 -7.55
C LEU A 127 7.68 1.68 -7.19
N GLY A 128 8.32 1.03 -8.14
CA GLY A 128 9.09 -0.19 -7.85
C GLY A 128 8.90 -1.26 -8.90
N MET A 129 8.61 -2.49 -8.50
CA MET A 129 8.43 -3.60 -9.43
C MET A 129 7.21 -3.41 -10.34
N ALA A 130 6.22 -2.70 -9.86
CA ALA A 130 5.04 -2.30 -10.62
C ALA A 130 4.86 -0.80 -10.55
N TRP A 131 4.78 -0.17 -11.71
CA TRP A 131 4.45 1.25 -11.84
C TRP A 131 2.96 1.38 -12.10
N GLY A 132 2.29 2.24 -11.33
CA GLY A 132 0.90 2.47 -11.64
C GLY A 132 0.13 3.23 -10.59
N LEU A 133 -1.12 3.50 -10.91
CA LEU A 133 -2.06 4.16 -10.01
C LEU A 133 -2.45 3.24 -8.87
N LEU A 134 -2.59 3.79 -7.68
CA LEU A 134 -3.16 3.09 -6.55
C LEU A 134 -4.32 3.88 -5.95
N GLY A 135 -5.32 3.14 -5.50
CA GLY A 135 -6.42 3.64 -4.69
C GLY A 135 -6.71 2.66 -3.55
N GLU A 136 -6.94 3.17 -2.36
CA GLU A 136 -7.31 2.37 -1.19
C GLU A 136 -8.43 3.06 -0.44
N ALA A 137 -9.42 2.31 -0.01
CA ALA A 137 -10.48 2.77 0.88
C ALA A 137 -10.64 1.79 2.04
N GLY A 138 -10.81 2.32 3.25
CA GLY A 138 -10.95 1.50 4.44
C GLY A 138 -11.90 2.10 5.47
N ALA A 139 -12.46 1.23 6.29
CA ALA A 139 -13.32 1.60 7.42
C ALA A 139 -13.01 0.70 8.62
N GLY A 140 -13.16 1.26 9.82
CA GLY A 140 -12.84 0.52 11.04
C GLY A 140 -13.12 1.29 12.32
N CYS A 141 -12.38 0.93 13.35
CA CYS A 141 -12.50 1.53 14.68
C CYS A 141 -11.17 2.13 15.12
N ARG A 142 -11.23 3.29 15.74
CA ARG A 142 -10.13 3.98 16.40
C ARG A 142 -10.31 3.88 17.91
N PHE A 143 -9.25 3.53 18.60
CA PHE A 143 -9.14 3.39 20.05
C PHE A 143 -8.27 4.51 20.60
N ASP A 144 -8.85 5.42 21.34
CA ASP A 144 -8.14 6.53 21.96
C ASP A 144 -7.37 6.05 23.20
N LEU A 145 -6.06 6.28 23.22
CA LEU A 145 -5.15 5.96 24.32
C LEU A 145 -4.66 7.23 25.06
N GLY A 146 -5.30 8.37 24.80
CA GLY A 146 -4.99 9.67 25.39
C GLY A 146 -4.05 10.49 24.53
N LYS A 147 -2.74 10.32 24.64
CA LYS A 147 -1.75 11.06 23.81
C LYS A 147 -1.57 10.47 22.42
N THR A 148 -1.94 9.23 22.23
CA THR A 148 -1.84 8.44 21.00
C THR A 148 -3.14 7.71 20.74
N ALA A 149 -3.31 7.12 19.58
CA ALA A 149 -4.42 6.22 19.31
C ALA A 149 -3.98 5.04 18.42
N LEU A 150 -4.75 3.97 18.51
CA LEU A 150 -4.65 2.83 17.61
C LEU A 150 -5.92 2.74 16.78
N SER A 151 -5.80 2.40 15.51
CA SER A 151 -6.95 2.05 14.69
C SER A 151 -6.78 0.69 14.03
N ALA A 152 -7.89 -0.04 13.94
CA ALA A 152 -7.99 -1.29 13.19
C ALA A 152 -9.00 -1.08 12.06
N THR A 153 -8.59 -1.32 10.82
CA THR A 153 -9.36 -0.97 9.64
C THR A 153 -9.35 -2.12 8.64
N ALA A 154 -10.50 -2.51 8.14
CA ALA A 154 -10.62 -3.34 6.94
C ALA A 154 -10.48 -2.43 5.71
N PHE A 155 -9.76 -2.87 4.69
CA PHE A 155 -9.54 -2.08 3.49
C PHE A 155 -9.78 -2.88 2.22
N ILE A 156 -10.12 -2.16 1.16
CA ILE A 156 -10.03 -2.58 -0.22
C ILE A 156 -9.00 -1.69 -0.92
N LYS A 157 -8.08 -2.29 -1.64
CA LYS A 157 -7.07 -1.58 -2.41
C LYS A 157 -7.12 -2.06 -3.85
N GLY A 158 -7.12 -1.11 -4.79
CA GLY A 158 -6.93 -1.32 -6.21
C GLY A 158 -5.60 -0.71 -6.66
N ALA A 159 -4.85 -1.44 -7.46
CA ALA A 159 -3.66 -0.93 -8.12
C ALA A 159 -3.73 -1.29 -9.60
N TYR A 160 -3.45 -0.32 -10.46
CA TYR A 160 -3.26 -0.54 -11.88
C TYR A 160 -1.76 -0.58 -12.16
N GLU A 161 -1.29 -1.67 -12.74
CA GLU A 161 0.12 -1.88 -13.03
C GLU A 161 0.34 -1.91 -14.54
N GLU A 162 1.21 -1.02 -15.04
CA GLU A 162 1.42 -0.83 -16.47
C GLU A 162 2.64 -1.60 -16.99
N GLU A 163 3.62 -1.96 -16.14
CA GLU A 163 4.81 -2.67 -16.57
C GLU A 163 5.55 -3.32 -15.39
N SER A 164 5.82 -4.61 -15.49
CA SER A 164 6.71 -5.30 -14.55
C SER A 164 8.12 -5.37 -15.13
N LEU A 165 9.08 -4.68 -14.52
CA LEU A 165 10.51 -4.86 -14.79
C LEU A 165 11.00 -6.19 -14.19
N VAL A 166 10.49 -7.31 -14.69
CA VAL A 166 11.11 -8.61 -14.43
C VAL A 166 12.14 -8.88 -15.52
N SER A 167 13.40 -8.77 -15.15
CA SER A 167 14.54 -9.25 -15.90
C SER A 167 14.37 -10.76 -16.15
N ASP A 168 14.01 -11.10 -17.28
CA ASP A 168 14.17 -12.31 -18.08
C ASP A 168 12.85 -12.72 -18.76
N ASP A 169 12.88 -12.66 -20.11
CA ASP A 169 11.86 -13.12 -21.06
C ASP A 169 10.40 -12.67 -20.88
N SER A 170 10.12 -11.43 -21.37
CA SER A 170 8.94 -11.09 -22.18
C SER A 170 7.57 -11.60 -21.74
N LYS A 171 7.07 -11.26 -20.52
CA LYS A 171 5.62 -11.25 -20.32
C LYS A 171 5.22 -10.14 -19.35
N TYR A 172 4.60 -9.12 -19.92
CA TYR A 172 3.93 -8.04 -19.22
C TYR A 172 2.73 -8.57 -18.44
N VAL A 173 2.60 -8.17 -17.20
CA VAL A 173 1.39 -8.40 -16.42
C VAL A 173 0.72 -7.04 -16.27
N GLU A 174 0.02 -6.63 -17.32
CA GLU A 174 -0.82 -5.44 -17.31
C GLU A 174 -2.17 -5.75 -16.66
N GLY A 175 -2.70 -4.84 -15.85
CA GLY A 175 -4.05 -4.93 -15.36
C GLY A 175 -4.28 -4.44 -13.93
N TRP A 176 -5.53 -4.56 -13.51
CA TRP A 176 -5.98 -4.21 -12.17
C TRP A 176 -5.71 -5.34 -11.18
N PHE A 177 -5.10 -4.99 -10.06
CA PHE A 177 -4.94 -5.84 -8.89
C PHE A 177 -5.83 -5.31 -7.79
N THR A 178 -6.75 -6.12 -7.33
CA THR A 178 -7.59 -5.78 -6.19
C THR A 178 -7.21 -6.66 -5.00
N SER A 179 -7.04 -6.04 -3.84
CA SER A 179 -6.79 -6.76 -2.60
C SER A 179 -7.75 -6.30 -1.50
N LEU A 180 -8.13 -7.24 -0.65
CA LEU A 180 -8.89 -7.01 0.58
C LEU A 180 -8.01 -7.38 1.77
N GLY A 181 -8.08 -6.60 2.85
CA GLY A 181 -7.22 -6.86 3.99
C GLY A 181 -7.60 -6.11 5.25
N LEU A 182 -6.72 -6.28 6.23
CA LEU A 182 -6.77 -5.60 7.51
C LEU A 182 -5.49 -4.81 7.73
N LYS A 183 -5.61 -3.66 8.36
CA LYS A 183 -4.48 -2.84 8.78
C LYS A 183 -4.67 -2.31 10.19
N VAL A 184 -3.55 -2.10 10.85
CA VAL A 184 -3.47 -1.43 12.15
C VAL A 184 -2.64 -0.17 11.96
N ALA A 185 -3.10 0.94 12.50
CA ALA A 185 -2.38 2.20 12.46
C ALA A 185 -2.17 2.73 13.87
N TRP A 186 -0.97 3.24 14.13
CA TRP A 186 -0.64 4.00 15.31
C TRP A 186 -0.60 5.48 14.96
N GLU A 187 -1.37 6.28 15.71
CA GLU A 187 -1.48 7.74 15.60
C GLU A 187 -0.67 8.42 16.70
N PHE A 188 0.07 9.48 16.33
CA PHE A 188 0.89 10.30 17.24
C PHE A 188 0.91 11.78 16.84
#